data_e6d7a516b247c8130002e2459eb99fc7
#
_entry.id   e6d7a516b247c8130002e2459eb99fc7
#
_cell.length_a   1.000
_cell.length_b   1.000
_cell.length_c   1.000
_cell.angle_alpha   90.00
_cell.angle_beta   90.00
_cell.angle_gamma   90.00
#
_symmetry.space_group_name_H-M   'P 1'
#
loop_
_entity.id
_entity.type
_entity.pdbx_description
1 polymer ?
#
loop_
_entity_poly.entity_id
_entity_poly.type
_entity_poly.pdbx_seq_one_letter_code
_entity_poly.pdbx_strand_id
1 'polypeptide(L)'
;MWVGKIEQAIKYIEANLFGQLNAESVGRAINYAPSSFSNLFSALTGYSVGEYIRFRRLSRAAELLVGEGATVTALALECGYETTEAFSKAFKNLFGCAPSQYAQSEHKHRRFSPISLNFTLNGGFSMTRNLVPGLQKVDWSDTRRQSEYVNSVVSALGGLGEKLDYDYVCALSGSAFRTSFSKQGWNHGNYHVVNTPVIIAHTFKMLGYNISHHAGSDFAHDSKLVVDSIDRGVPVVTLEGVINCSDACLISGYDNDGGVLLGYNPFMYVEDDHSEAPDDTGYFRKSDWRSDSSDGYNDLRILIIGEKSEKPDPQAAFNETLKLVSRLILEETLVPGQHNGIAAHRAFANALLTYEWDDNFGPYLNVMCNYKQYLDRQYAVEFLRLGGRDDLAALYAEIAELCAELGRIVPQDFSAGDMFSDKAKLKPYCDVLLEICALEERAAGMI
;
A
#
# COMPACT_ATOMS: atom_id res chain seq x y z
N MET A 1 21.27 -21.05 -23.83
CA MET A 1 22.16 -20.30 -24.75
C MET A 1 21.92 -18.79 -24.76
N TRP A 2 20.71 -18.30 -24.96
CA TRP A 2 20.42 -16.86 -25.00
C TRP A 2 20.35 -16.20 -23.59
N VAL A 3 19.96 -16.93 -22.52
CA VAL A 3 20.03 -16.45 -21.13
C VAL A 3 21.44 -16.06 -20.75
N GLY A 4 22.40 -16.92 -21.02
CA GLY A 4 23.83 -16.62 -20.77
C GLY A 4 24.31 -15.40 -21.58
N LYS A 5 23.63 -15.03 -22.69
CA LYS A 5 23.95 -13.80 -23.43
C LYS A 5 23.47 -12.58 -22.69
N ILE A 6 22.28 -12.62 -22.03
CA ILE A 6 21.80 -11.50 -21.25
C ILE A 6 22.64 -11.31 -19.98
N GLU A 7 23.03 -12.41 -19.30
CA GLU A 7 23.97 -12.32 -18.18
C GLU A 7 25.32 -11.74 -18.59
N GLN A 8 25.85 -12.16 -19.76
CA GLN A 8 27.07 -11.58 -20.32
C GLN A 8 26.90 -10.09 -20.63
N ALA A 9 25.74 -9.69 -21.16
CA ALA A 9 25.41 -8.28 -21.38
C ALA A 9 25.39 -7.48 -20.11
N ILE A 10 24.67 -7.96 -19.08
CA ILE A 10 24.61 -7.31 -17.78
C ILE A 10 26.01 -7.16 -17.17
N LYS A 11 26.80 -8.24 -17.14
CA LYS A 11 28.20 -8.20 -16.67
C LYS A 11 29.06 -7.20 -17.45
N TYR A 12 28.89 -7.17 -18.78
CA TYR A 12 29.61 -6.22 -19.62
C TYR A 12 29.18 -4.76 -19.35
N ILE A 13 27.90 -4.50 -19.19
CA ILE A 13 27.37 -3.17 -18.84
C ILE A 13 27.94 -2.73 -17.48
N GLU A 14 27.86 -3.58 -16.46
CA GLU A 14 28.37 -3.26 -15.11
C GLU A 14 29.88 -2.96 -15.09
N ALA A 15 30.65 -3.74 -15.84
CA ALA A 15 32.10 -3.54 -15.95
C ALA A 15 32.49 -2.26 -16.69
N ASN A 16 31.61 -1.71 -17.52
CA ASN A 16 31.89 -0.55 -18.39
C ASN A 16 30.91 0.61 -18.17
N LEU A 17 30.28 0.69 -17.00
CA LEU A 17 29.06 1.45 -16.75
C LEU A 17 29.16 2.94 -17.16
N PHE A 18 30.29 3.58 -16.91
CA PHE A 18 30.52 4.99 -17.28
C PHE A 18 31.15 5.17 -18.67
N GLY A 19 31.34 4.08 -19.42
CA GLY A 19 31.83 4.12 -20.79
C GLY A 19 30.76 4.48 -21.83
N GLN A 20 31.16 4.48 -23.11
CA GLN A 20 30.24 4.71 -24.24
C GLN A 20 29.38 3.47 -24.48
N LEU A 21 28.30 3.32 -23.72
CA LEU A 21 27.38 2.18 -23.80
C LEU A 21 26.09 2.55 -24.50
N ASN A 22 25.67 1.68 -25.42
CA ASN A 22 24.34 1.65 -26.02
C ASN A 22 24.02 0.19 -26.44
N ALA A 23 22.79 -0.05 -26.89
CA ALA A 23 22.35 -1.38 -27.29
C ALA A 23 23.24 -2.01 -28.39
N GLU A 24 23.79 -1.18 -29.27
CA GLU A 24 24.66 -1.65 -30.36
C GLU A 24 26.04 -2.09 -29.82
N SER A 25 26.68 -1.29 -28.97
CA SER A 25 27.98 -1.63 -28.38
C SER A 25 27.90 -2.85 -27.50
N VAL A 26 26.84 -2.98 -26.69
CA VAL A 26 26.62 -4.15 -25.83
C VAL A 26 26.34 -5.39 -26.68
N GLY A 27 25.44 -5.29 -27.67
CA GLY A 27 25.14 -6.41 -28.54
C GLY A 27 26.39 -6.95 -29.29
N ARG A 28 27.24 -6.05 -29.79
CA ARG A 28 28.51 -6.41 -30.41
C ARG A 28 29.46 -7.11 -29.42
N ALA A 29 29.56 -6.59 -28.21
CA ALA A 29 30.46 -7.14 -27.19
C ALA A 29 30.11 -8.59 -26.80
N ILE A 30 28.83 -8.95 -26.84
CA ILE A 30 28.36 -10.32 -26.55
C ILE A 30 28.19 -11.20 -27.81
N ASN A 31 28.59 -10.70 -28.98
CA ASN A 31 28.39 -11.35 -30.28
C ASN A 31 26.92 -11.73 -30.53
N TYR A 32 26.03 -10.73 -30.40
CA TYR A 32 24.60 -10.87 -30.65
C TYR A 32 24.10 -9.69 -31.52
N ALA A 33 23.16 -9.97 -32.42
CA ALA A 33 22.61 -8.92 -33.30
C ALA A 33 21.92 -7.84 -32.45
N PRO A 34 22.25 -6.52 -32.61
CA PRO A 34 21.78 -5.48 -31.71
C PRO A 34 20.26 -5.34 -31.59
N SER A 35 19.52 -5.47 -32.70
CA SER A 35 18.06 -5.40 -32.71
C SER A 35 17.42 -6.57 -31.95
N SER A 36 17.91 -7.79 -32.20
CA SER A 36 17.44 -8.99 -31.50
C SER A 36 17.83 -8.97 -30.03
N PHE A 37 19.01 -8.41 -29.71
CA PHE A 37 19.47 -8.21 -28.34
C PHE A 37 18.55 -7.25 -27.60
N SER A 38 18.22 -6.07 -28.17
CA SER A 38 17.37 -5.09 -27.52
C SER A 38 15.99 -5.65 -27.18
N ASN A 39 15.38 -6.37 -28.15
CA ASN A 39 14.08 -7.00 -27.92
C ASN A 39 14.15 -8.06 -26.81
N LEU A 40 15.17 -8.93 -26.88
CA LEU A 40 15.37 -9.99 -25.90
C LEU A 40 15.65 -9.41 -24.51
N PHE A 41 16.50 -8.39 -24.42
CA PHE A 41 16.84 -7.73 -23.17
C PHE A 41 15.59 -7.13 -22.54
N SER A 42 14.80 -6.36 -23.31
CA SER A 42 13.58 -5.74 -22.77
C SER A 42 12.52 -6.78 -22.37
N ALA A 43 12.36 -7.86 -23.13
CA ALA A 43 11.41 -8.93 -22.82
C ALA A 43 11.76 -9.68 -21.51
N LEU A 44 13.05 -9.78 -21.16
CA LEU A 44 13.51 -10.53 -20.00
C LEU A 44 13.73 -9.67 -18.75
N THR A 45 14.02 -8.39 -18.94
CA THR A 45 14.36 -7.49 -17.82
C THR A 45 13.26 -6.48 -17.52
N GLY A 46 12.31 -6.31 -18.43
CA GLY A 46 11.29 -5.27 -18.36
C GLY A 46 11.80 -3.87 -18.74
N TYR A 47 13.10 -3.69 -19.02
CA TYR A 47 13.73 -2.41 -19.32
C TYR A 47 14.39 -2.41 -20.68
N SER A 48 14.37 -1.29 -21.37
CA SER A 48 15.27 -1.10 -22.51
C SER A 48 16.72 -1.07 -22.04
N VAL A 49 17.66 -1.44 -22.92
CA VAL A 49 19.11 -1.39 -22.60
C VAL A 49 19.54 0.01 -22.15
N GLY A 50 18.98 1.05 -22.76
CA GLY A 50 19.28 2.45 -22.41
C GLY A 50 18.75 2.85 -21.03
N GLU A 51 17.55 2.42 -20.68
CA GLU A 51 16.97 2.64 -19.34
C GLU A 51 17.76 1.94 -18.27
N TYR A 52 18.08 0.67 -18.49
CA TYR A 52 18.92 -0.10 -17.57
C TYR A 52 20.25 0.61 -17.32
N ILE A 53 20.98 0.99 -18.36
CA ILE A 53 22.25 1.71 -18.23
C ILE A 53 22.08 3.02 -17.45
N ARG A 54 21.02 3.77 -17.77
CA ARG A 54 20.71 5.04 -17.09
C ARG A 54 20.45 4.83 -15.59
N PHE A 55 19.61 3.88 -15.22
CA PHE A 55 19.29 3.61 -13.82
C PHE A 55 20.49 3.10 -13.04
N ARG A 56 21.30 2.24 -13.65
CA ARG A 56 22.56 1.75 -13.04
C ARG A 56 23.56 2.88 -12.81
N ARG A 57 23.75 3.77 -13.81
CA ARG A 57 24.61 4.94 -13.67
C ARG A 57 24.16 5.87 -12.55
N LEU A 58 22.88 6.20 -12.49
CA LEU A 58 22.33 7.02 -11.41
C LEU A 58 22.49 6.36 -10.05
N SER A 59 22.27 5.05 -9.95
CA SER A 59 22.45 4.30 -8.70
C SER A 59 23.92 4.25 -8.28
N ARG A 60 24.83 4.06 -9.21
CA ARG A 60 26.28 4.10 -8.90
C ARG A 60 26.72 5.51 -8.51
N ALA A 61 26.20 6.54 -9.16
CA ALA A 61 26.43 7.94 -8.77
C ALA A 61 25.94 8.23 -7.35
N ALA A 62 24.77 7.69 -6.98
CA ALA A 62 24.23 7.81 -5.63
C ALA A 62 25.17 7.16 -4.56
N GLU A 63 25.73 6.02 -4.87
CA GLU A 63 26.74 5.38 -3.99
C GLU A 63 27.99 6.23 -3.81
N LEU A 64 28.51 6.80 -4.90
CA LEU A 64 29.70 7.66 -4.88
C LEU A 64 29.48 8.97 -4.13
N LEU A 65 28.26 9.53 -4.19
CA LEU A 65 27.88 10.71 -3.39
C LEU A 65 27.93 10.44 -1.87
N VAL A 66 27.55 9.23 -1.44
CA VAL A 66 27.52 8.87 -0.03
C VAL A 66 28.90 8.42 0.47
N GLY A 67 29.61 7.60 -0.32
CA GLY A 67 30.85 6.92 0.11
C GLY A 67 32.12 7.71 -0.14
N GLU A 68 32.25 8.36 -1.29
CA GLU A 68 33.52 8.94 -1.76
C GLU A 68 33.52 10.46 -1.83
N GLY A 69 32.41 11.12 -1.47
CA GLY A 69 32.30 12.57 -1.51
C GLY A 69 32.45 13.19 -2.91
N ALA A 70 32.09 12.43 -3.96
CA ALA A 70 32.16 12.88 -5.33
C ALA A 70 31.26 14.09 -5.57
N THR A 71 31.71 15.01 -6.44
CA THR A 71 30.91 16.21 -6.75
C THR A 71 29.80 15.91 -7.74
N VAL A 72 28.64 16.55 -7.57
CA VAL A 72 27.49 16.42 -8.48
C VAL A 72 27.87 16.69 -9.93
N THR A 73 28.73 17.70 -10.16
CA THR A 73 29.21 18.05 -11.52
C THR A 73 30.04 16.94 -12.15
N ALA A 74 30.95 16.32 -11.41
CA ALA A 74 31.76 15.22 -11.93
C ALA A 74 30.88 14.02 -12.27
N LEU A 75 29.97 13.66 -11.38
CA LEU A 75 29.04 12.54 -11.60
C LEU A 75 28.06 12.77 -12.76
N ALA A 76 27.60 14.00 -12.98
CA ALA A 76 26.79 14.33 -14.14
C ALA A 76 27.52 14.02 -15.45
N LEU A 77 28.79 14.43 -15.54
CA LEU A 77 29.62 14.17 -16.72
C LEU A 77 29.89 12.67 -16.90
N GLU A 78 30.27 11.97 -15.83
CA GLU A 78 30.51 10.51 -15.87
C GLU A 78 29.27 9.71 -16.25
N CYS A 79 28.10 10.12 -15.77
CA CYS A 79 26.84 9.50 -16.16
C CYS A 79 26.40 9.81 -17.60
N GLY A 80 27.10 10.70 -18.30
CA GLY A 80 26.86 11.04 -19.71
C GLY A 80 25.80 12.13 -19.89
N TYR A 81 25.58 12.99 -18.89
CA TYR A 81 24.69 14.15 -19.00
C TYR A 81 25.48 15.38 -19.45
N GLU A 82 24.91 16.13 -20.37
CA GLU A 82 25.52 17.37 -20.88
C GLU A 82 25.52 18.49 -19.85
N THR A 83 24.55 18.50 -18.92
CA THR A 83 24.42 19.50 -17.88
C THR A 83 24.14 18.87 -16.51
N THR A 84 24.56 19.57 -15.46
CA THR A 84 24.29 19.19 -14.07
C THR A 84 22.79 19.24 -13.73
N GLU A 85 22.05 20.13 -14.39
CA GLU A 85 20.60 20.29 -14.23
C GLU A 85 19.86 19.07 -14.77
N ALA A 86 20.23 18.59 -15.98
CA ALA A 86 19.63 17.39 -16.58
C ALA A 86 19.90 16.15 -15.73
N PHE A 87 21.13 16.01 -15.22
CA PHE A 87 21.47 14.94 -14.27
C PHE A 87 20.63 15.06 -12.97
N SER A 88 20.57 16.25 -12.38
CA SER A 88 19.86 16.48 -11.12
C SER A 88 18.36 16.19 -11.26
N LYS A 89 17.76 16.54 -12.40
CA LYS A 89 16.36 16.20 -12.70
C LYS A 89 16.15 14.69 -12.82
N ALA A 90 17.01 14.00 -13.58
CA ALA A 90 16.93 12.55 -13.74
C ALA A 90 17.17 11.81 -12.40
N PHE A 91 18.10 12.31 -11.60
CA PHE A 91 18.40 11.78 -10.27
C PHE A 91 17.20 11.96 -9.32
N LYS A 92 16.62 13.17 -9.29
CA LYS A 92 15.44 13.46 -8.46
C LYS A 92 14.24 12.59 -8.86
N ASN A 93 14.02 12.37 -10.14
CA ASN A 93 12.96 11.50 -10.61
C ASN A 93 13.14 10.03 -10.16
N LEU A 94 14.39 9.55 -10.05
CA LEU A 94 14.66 8.18 -9.62
C LEU A 94 14.67 8.02 -8.09
N PHE A 95 15.20 9.02 -7.37
CA PHE A 95 15.47 8.93 -5.93
C PHE A 95 14.58 9.83 -5.06
N GLY A 96 13.70 10.64 -5.65
CA GLY A 96 12.79 11.52 -4.93
C GLY A 96 13.44 12.83 -4.40
N CYS A 97 14.77 12.92 -4.34
CA CYS A 97 15.49 14.08 -3.82
C CYS A 97 16.65 14.52 -4.74
N ALA A 98 17.13 15.74 -4.55
CA ALA A 98 18.26 16.25 -5.32
C ALA A 98 19.58 15.53 -4.94
N PRO A 99 20.55 15.39 -5.89
CA PRO A 99 21.83 14.73 -5.60
C PRO A 99 22.58 15.32 -4.41
N SER A 100 22.53 16.64 -4.24
CA SER A 100 23.16 17.35 -3.12
C SER A 100 22.56 17.05 -1.75
N GLN A 101 21.33 16.58 -1.72
CA GLN A 101 20.60 16.23 -0.49
C GLN A 101 20.63 14.73 -0.20
N TYR A 102 20.98 13.91 -1.19
CA TYR A 102 20.86 12.45 -1.11
C TYR A 102 21.66 11.83 0.04
N ALA A 103 22.89 12.26 0.27
CA ALA A 103 23.75 11.74 1.34
C ALA A 103 23.18 11.97 2.76
N GLN A 104 22.31 12.97 2.92
CA GLN A 104 21.67 13.35 4.18
C GLN A 104 20.21 12.92 4.25
N SER A 105 19.66 12.38 3.15
CA SER A 105 18.26 11.95 3.05
C SER A 105 18.05 10.54 3.59
N GLU A 106 16.82 10.25 3.95
CA GLU A 106 16.38 8.88 4.29
C GLU A 106 16.40 7.95 3.08
N HIS A 107 16.37 8.52 1.86
CA HIS A 107 16.44 7.80 0.58
C HIS A 107 17.82 7.27 0.19
N LYS A 108 18.87 7.51 1.00
CA LYS A 108 20.27 7.07 0.73
C LYS A 108 20.45 5.55 0.53
N HIS A 109 19.44 4.76 0.84
CA HIS A 109 19.43 3.30 0.69
C HIS A 109 18.69 2.83 -0.58
N ARG A 110 17.95 3.70 -1.26
CA ARG A 110 17.27 3.35 -2.51
C ARG A 110 18.30 3.16 -3.63
N ARG A 111 18.28 1.99 -4.28
CA ARG A 111 19.23 1.65 -5.35
C ARG A 111 18.53 0.78 -6.40
N PHE A 112 18.83 1.04 -7.65
CA PHE A 112 18.55 0.10 -8.72
C PHE A 112 19.75 -0.85 -8.84
N SER A 113 19.62 -2.05 -8.27
CA SER A 113 20.68 -3.06 -8.24
C SER A 113 20.86 -3.73 -9.60
N PRO A 114 22.02 -4.32 -9.90
CA PRO A 114 22.18 -5.15 -11.09
C PRO A 114 21.15 -6.27 -11.11
N ILE A 115 20.47 -6.45 -12.26
CA ILE A 115 19.53 -7.55 -12.44
C ILE A 115 20.29 -8.87 -12.45
N SER A 116 19.89 -9.84 -11.62
CA SER A 116 20.32 -11.22 -11.70
C SER A 116 19.19 -12.08 -12.25
N LEU A 117 19.49 -12.89 -13.26
CA LEU A 117 18.51 -13.78 -13.89
C LEU A 117 18.73 -15.20 -13.37
N ASN A 118 17.79 -15.70 -12.56
CA ASN A 118 17.77 -17.09 -12.14
C ASN A 118 16.74 -17.85 -12.95
N PHE A 119 17.19 -18.76 -13.83
CA PHE A 119 16.33 -19.61 -14.63
C PHE A 119 16.46 -21.06 -14.20
N THR A 120 15.36 -21.67 -13.83
CA THR A 120 15.27 -23.11 -13.67
C THR A 120 14.57 -23.68 -14.91
N LEU A 121 15.33 -24.34 -15.78
CA LEU A 121 14.77 -25.02 -16.98
C LEU A 121 14.25 -26.39 -16.55
N ASN A 122 12.98 -26.51 -16.28
CA ASN A 122 12.29 -27.79 -16.21
C ASN A 122 11.47 -27.96 -17.50
N GLY A 123 12.13 -28.45 -18.57
CA GLY A 123 11.43 -28.98 -19.74
C GLY A 123 10.63 -28.03 -20.61
N GLY A 124 11.18 -26.84 -20.97
CA GLY A 124 10.56 -25.84 -21.82
C GLY A 124 10.10 -24.60 -21.03
N PHE A 125 9.99 -23.44 -21.73
CA PHE A 125 9.46 -22.23 -21.11
C PHE A 125 7.99 -22.45 -20.69
N SER A 126 7.77 -22.80 -19.47
CA SER A 126 6.47 -22.62 -18.86
C SER A 126 6.63 -21.40 -17.94
N MET A 127 6.35 -20.23 -18.46
CA MET A 127 5.97 -19.12 -17.60
C MET A 127 4.68 -19.58 -16.95
N THR A 128 4.79 -20.11 -15.74
CA THR A 128 3.61 -20.54 -15.00
C THR A 128 2.86 -19.28 -14.59
N ARG A 129 1.74 -19.10 -15.23
CA ARG A 129 0.73 -18.10 -14.87
C ARG A 129 -0.45 -18.84 -14.28
N ASN A 130 -0.91 -18.39 -13.14
CA ASN A 130 -2.16 -18.88 -12.58
C ASN A 130 -3.01 -17.72 -12.06
N LEU A 131 -4.32 -17.89 -12.14
CA LEU A 131 -5.31 -16.88 -11.74
C LEU A 131 -6.46 -17.57 -11.00
N VAL A 132 -6.89 -16.97 -9.92
CA VAL A 132 -8.18 -17.28 -9.28
C VAL A 132 -9.26 -16.50 -10.03
N PRO A 133 -10.16 -17.16 -10.75
CA PRO A 133 -11.17 -16.48 -11.55
C PRO A 133 -12.32 -15.94 -10.69
N GLY A 134 -13.06 -14.97 -11.25
CA GLY A 134 -14.35 -14.53 -10.71
C GLY A 134 -14.28 -13.63 -9.48
N LEU A 135 -13.10 -13.10 -9.14
CA LEU A 135 -12.97 -12.14 -8.06
C LEU A 135 -13.61 -10.80 -8.44
N GLN A 136 -14.25 -10.16 -7.47
CA GLN A 136 -14.72 -8.79 -7.64
C GLN A 136 -13.55 -7.82 -7.62
N LYS A 137 -13.63 -6.78 -8.45
CA LYS A 137 -12.64 -5.70 -8.45
C LYS A 137 -12.63 -4.98 -7.10
N VAL A 138 -11.43 -4.61 -6.67
CA VAL A 138 -11.24 -3.70 -5.54
C VAL A 138 -10.90 -2.34 -6.12
N ASP A 139 -11.86 -1.44 -6.11
CA ASP A 139 -11.74 -0.07 -6.62
C ASP A 139 -12.53 0.91 -5.74
N TRP A 140 -12.42 2.21 -6.03
CA TRP A 140 -13.17 3.27 -5.35
C TRP A 140 -14.43 3.73 -6.12
N SER A 141 -14.97 2.88 -6.98
CA SER A 141 -16.19 3.22 -7.73
C SER A 141 -17.40 3.45 -6.82
N ASP A 142 -17.49 2.74 -5.70
CA ASP A 142 -18.44 3.07 -4.62
C ASP A 142 -17.76 3.98 -3.60
N THR A 143 -18.05 5.28 -3.66
CA THR A 143 -17.50 6.31 -2.76
C THR A 143 -17.87 6.13 -1.28
N ARG A 144 -18.75 5.20 -0.96
CA ARG A 144 -19.12 4.85 0.43
C ARG A 144 -18.26 3.72 0.97
N ARG A 145 -17.85 2.75 0.13
CA ARG A 145 -17.15 1.51 0.50
C ARG A 145 -15.66 1.63 0.23
N GLN A 146 -14.97 2.44 1.04
CA GLN A 146 -13.60 2.88 0.77
C GLN A 146 -12.51 2.09 1.50
N SER A 147 -12.84 1.12 2.35
CA SER A 147 -11.83 0.30 3.00
C SER A 147 -11.31 -0.78 2.02
N GLU A 148 -10.09 -0.61 1.57
CA GLU A 148 -9.39 -1.54 0.67
C GLU A 148 -9.26 -2.92 1.31
N TYR A 149 -8.99 -2.97 2.62
CA TYR A 149 -8.94 -4.21 3.39
C TYR A 149 -10.28 -4.96 3.37
N VAL A 150 -11.37 -4.28 3.71
CA VAL A 150 -12.71 -4.91 3.74
C VAL A 150 -13.10 -5.38 2.35
N ASN A 151 -12.90 -4.55 1.31
CA ASN A 151 -13.14 -4.92 -0.08
C ASN A 151 -12.32 -6.15 -0.50
N SER A 152 -11.04 -6.17 -0.15
CA SER A 152 -10.15 -7.29 -0.46
C SER A 152 -10.60 -8.58 0.24
N VAL A 153 -11.01 -8.52 1.51
CA VAL A 153 -11.53 -9.68 2.27
C VAL A 153 -12.84 -10.18 1.67
N VAL A 154 -13.78 -9.28 1.38
CA VAL A 154 -15.08 -9.64 0.78
C VAL A 154 -14.88 -10.29 -0.59
N SER A 155 -14.03 -9.72 -1.43
CA SER A 155 -13.74 -10.27 -2.75
C SER A 155 -13.01 -11.60 -2.67
N ALA A 156 -12.00 -11.72 -1.79
CA ALA A 156 -11.24 -12.94 -1.61
C ALA A 156 -12.13 -14.11 -1.16
N LEU A 157 -12.94 -13.90 -0.14
CA LEU A 157 -13.85 -14.93 0.36
C LEU A 157 -15.03 -15.18 -0.60
N GLY A 158 -15.44 -14.14 -1.35
CA GLY A 158 -16.40 -14.28 -2.46
C GLY A 158 -15.90 -15.25 -3.54
N GLY A 159 -14.61 -15.16 -3.89
CA GLY A 159 -13.95 -16.13 -4.78
C GLY A 159 -13.93 -17.57 -4.23
N LEU A 160 -14.00 -17.74 -2.91
CA LEU A 160 -14.13 -19.03 -2.24
C LEU A 160 -15.59 -19.48 -2.06
N GLY A 161 -16.55 -18.75 -2.66
CA GLY A 161 -17.97 -19.08 -2.66
C GLY A 161 -18.78 -18.52 -1.49
N GLU A 162 -18.18 -17.66 -0.65
CA GLU A 162 -18.93 -16.99 0.40
C GLU A 162 -19.80 -15.84 -0.19
N LYS A 163 -20.96 -15.63 0.42
CA LYS A 163 -21.82 -14.50 0.10
C LYS A 163 -21.73 -13.49 1.24
N LEU A 164 -20.82 -12.57 1.13
CA LEU A 164 -20.53 -11.56 2.14
C LEU A 164 -20.97 -10.18 1.65
N ASP A 165 -21.56 -9.42 2.54
CA ASP A 165 -21.87 -8.03 2.33
C ASP A 165 -20.77 -7.16 2.94
N TYR A 166 -20.32 -6.13 2.22
CA TYR A 166 -19.28 -5.21 2.68
C TYR A 166 -19.67 -4.55 4.00
N ASP A 167 -20.90 -4.04 4.10
CA ASP A 167 -21.37 -3.25 5.23
C ASP A 167 -21.32 -4.11 6.52
N TYR A 168 -21.76 -5.37 6.40
CA TYR A 168 -21.67 -6.34 7.48
C TYR A 168 -20.23 -6.68 7.88
N VAL A 169 -19.34 -6.95 6.89
CA VAL A 169 -17.94 -7.28 7.17
C VAL A 169 -17.19 -6.07 7.74
N CYS A 170 -17.49 -4.86 7.28
CA CYS A 170 -16.92 -3.63 7.81
C CYS A 170 -17.23 -3.46 9.31
N ALA A 171 -18.47 -3.72 9.72
CA ALA A 171 -18.85 -3.65 11.13
C ALA A 171 -18.29 -4.85 11.93
N LEU A 172 -18.44 -6.07 11.41
CA LEU A 172 -17.96 -7.31 12.05
C LEU A 172 -16.45 -7.28 12.31
N SER A 173 -15.67 -6.73 11.40
CA SER A 173 -14.22 -6.59 11.56
C SER A 173 -13.81 -5.58 12.63
N GLY A 174 -14.72 -4.70 13.04
CA GLY A 174 -14.43 -3.53 13.87
C GLY A 174 -14.04 -2.28 13.08
N SER A 175 -13.91 -2.37 11.73
CA SER A 175 -13.53 -1.24 10.89
C SER A 175 -14.49 -0.06 11.02
N ALA A 176 -15.78 -0.33 11.14
CA ALA A 176 -16.83 0.68 11.36
C ALA A 176 -16.75 1.43 12.69
N PHE A 177 -15.86 1.02 13.60
CA PHE A 177 -15.77 1.58 14.95
C PHE A 177 -14.38 2.15 15.28
N ARG A 178 -13.43 2.00 14.36
CA ARG A 178 -12.05 2.37 14.61
C ARG A 178 -11.79 3.87 14.44
N THR A 179 -10.89 4.39 15.24
CA THR A 179 -10.22 5.68 15.00
C THR A 179 -8.76 5.56 15.41
N SER A 180 -7.86 5.97 14.54
CA SER A 180 -6.44 5.95 14.83
C SER A 180 -5.70 7.03 14.07
N PHE A 181 -4.65 7.58 14.71
CA PHE A 181 -3.77 8.59 14.12
C PHE A 181 -2.33 8.36 14.55
N SER A 182 -1.38 8.56 13.63
CA SER A 182 0.05 8.45 13.95
C SER A 182 0.48 9.46 15.01
N LYS A 183 1.34 9.04 15.94
CA LYS A 183 2.01 9.93 16.91
C LYS A 183 3.14 10.73 16.30
N GLN A 184 3.62 10.33 15.12
CA GLN A 184 4.72 10.98 14.43
C GLN A 184 4.21 11.67 13.17
N GLY A 185 4.26 13.00 13.16
CA GLY A 185 4.08 13.82 11.97
C GLY A 185 2.67 13.90 11.38
N TRP A 186 1.67 13.20 11.94
CA TRP A 186 0.29 13.18 11.43
C TRP A 186 0.19 12.82 9.94
N ASN A 187 1.15 12.06 9.42
CA ASN A 187 1.18 11.66 8.04
C ASN A 187 0.22 10.49 7.77
N HIS A 188 -0.03 10.23 6.50
CA HIS A 188 -1.08 9.33 5.99
C HIS A 188 -0.94 7.86 6.42
N GLY A 189 0.07 7.49 7.18
CA GLY A 189 0.30 6.14 7.69
C GLY A 189 -0.80 5.58 8.60
N ASN A 190 -1.95 6.23 8.66
CA ASN A 190 -3.00 5.95 9.63
C ASN A 190 -4.02 4.90 9.20
N TYR A 191 -3.96 4.41 7.98
CA TYR A 191 -4.83 3.33 7.50
C TYR A 191 -4.58 1.99 8.20
N HIS A 192 -3.50 1.90 8.97
CA HIS A 192 -2.95 0.65 9.49
C HIS A 192 -3.69 0.04 10.67
N VAL A 193 -4.68 0.72 11.25
CA VAL A 193 -5.44 0.13 12.39
C VAL A 193 -6.21 -1.11 11.96
N VAL A 194 -6.78 -1.09 10.74
CA VAL A 194 -7.46 -2.27 10.19
C VAL A 194 -6.51 -3.43 10.01
N ASN A 195 -5.23 -3.11 9.83
CA ASN A 195 -4.16 -4.05 9.54
C ASN A 195 -3.51 -4.61 10.81
N THR A 196 -4.07 -4.35 11.98
CA THR A 196 -3.51 -4.93 13.21
C THR A 196 -3.79 -6.42 13.26
N PRO A 197 -2.85 -7.22 13.77
CA PRO A 197 -3.06 -8.65 13.94
C PRO A 197 -4.33 -9.00 14.72
N VAL A 198 -4.74 -8.16 15.67
CA VAL A 198 -5.95 -8.36 16.47
C VAL A 198 -7.21 -8.26 15.63
N ILE A 199 -7.32 -7.22 14.78
CA ILE A 199 -8.47 -7.02 13.89
C ILE A 199 -8.52 -8.11 12.82
N ILE A 200 -7.38 -8.44 12.22
CA ILE A 200 -7.27 -9.50 11.21
C ILE A 200 -7.71 -10.85 11.78
N ALA A 201 -7.13 -11.26 12.90
CA ALA A 201 -7.44 -12.51 13.54
C ALA A 201 -8.94 -12.58 13.95
N HIS A 202 -9.49 -11.49 14.47
CA HIS A 202 -10.89 -11.37 14.80
C HIS A 202 -11.78 -11.55 13.55
N THR A 203 -11.48 -10.77 12.49
CA THR A 203 -12.26 -10.81 11.24
C THR A 203 -12.38 -12.24 10.69
N PHE A 204 -11.25 -12.91 10.48
CA PHE A 204 -11.26 -14.24 9.90
C PHE A 204 -11.86 -15.29 10.83
N LYS A 205 -11.64 -15.19 12.14
CA LYS A 205 -12.30 -16.05 13.14
C LYS A 205 -13.81 -15.91 13.09
N MET A 206 -14.35 -14.67 13.01
CA MET A 206 -15.79 -14.43 12.93
C MET A 206 -16.39 -14.90 11.60
N LEU A 207 -15.60 -14.86 10.53
CA LEU A 207 -16.01 -15.36 9.20
C LEU A 207 -15.82 -16.88 9.05
N GLY A 208 -15.20 -17.58 10.02
CA GLY A 208 -14.98 -19.01 10.02
C GLY A 208 -13.82 -19.47 9.14
N TYR A 209 -12.70 -18.73 9.17
CA TYR A 209 -11.49 -19.09 8.44
C TYR A 209 -10.25 -18.99 9.33
N ASN A 210 -9.34 -19.93 9.11
CA ASN A 210 -7.98 -19.78 9.60
C ASN A 210 -7.24 -18.75 8.76
N ILE A 211 -6.31 -18.02 9.37
CA ILE A 211 -5.49 -17.03 8.69
C ILE A 211 -4.05 -17.16 9.18
N SER A 212 -3.09 -17.07 8.28
CA SER A 212 -1.69 -16.82 8.65
C SER A 212 -1.23 -15.48 8.10
N HIS A 213 -0.49 -14.77 8.93
CA HIS A 213 0.03 -13.45 8.65
C HIS A 213 1.56 -13.55 8.56
N HIS A 214 2.10 -13.18 7.42
CA HIS A 214 3.54 -13.18 7.16
C HIS A 214 3.99 -11.75 6.91
N ALA A 215 5.02 -11.35 7.67
CA ALA A 215 5.72 -10.09 7.48
C ALA A 215 7.20 -10.40 7.32
N GLY A 216 7.87 -9.81 6.38
CA GLY A 216 9.27 -10.06 6.19
C GLY A 216 9.85 -9.60 4.86
N SER A 217 11.13 -9.88 4.65
CA SER A 217 11.93 -9.41 3.52
C SER A 217 12.51 -10.53 2.64
N ASP A 218 12.03 -11.76 2.77
CA ASP A 218 12.49 -12.89 1.95
C ASP A 218 11.58 -13.08 0.72
N PHE A 219 11.99 -12.52 -0.41
CA PHE A 219 11.27 -12.63 -1.67
C PHE A 219 10.99 -14.08 -2.09
N ALA A 220 11.94 -15.00 -1.94
CA ALA A 220 11.76 -16.38 -2.38
C ALA A 220 10.70 -17.10 -1.52
N HIS A 221 10.73 -16.87 -0.21
CA HIS A 221 9.74 -17.40 0.71
C HIS A 221 8.34 -16.84 0.41
N ASP A 222 8.22 -15.53 0.26
CA ASP A 222 6.93 -14.87 0.09
C ASP A 222 6.32 -15.12 -1.29
N SER A 223 7.15 -15.16 -2.35
CA SER A 223 6.70 -15.60 -3.68
C SER A 223 6.12 -17.01 -3.62
N LYS A 224 6.78 -17.90 -2.89
CA LYS A 224 6.28 -19.26 -2.72
C LYS A 224 4.95 -19.30 -1.98
N LEU A 225 4.76 -18.50 -0.93
CA LEU A 225 3.49 -18.42 -0.21
C LEU A 225 2.34 -17.98 -1.13
N VAL A 226 2.59 -16.97 -1.96
CA VAL A 226 1.59 -16.47 -2.92
C VAL A 226 1.28 -17.54 -3.97
N VAL A 227 2.31 -18.12 -4.60
CA VAL A 227 2.15 -19.18 -5.61
C VAL A 227 1.37 -20.37 -5.03
N ASP A 228 1.80 -20.90 -3.90
CA ASP A 228 1.16 -22.03 -3.24
C ASP A 228 -0.32 -21.75 -2.88
N SER A 229 -0.66 -20.50 -2.56
CA SER A 229 -2.05 -20.09 -2.27
C SER A 229 -2.89 -20.01 -3.54
N ILE A 230 -2.40 -19.32 -4.56
CA ILE A 230 -3.08 -19.18 -5.85
C ILE A 230 -3.28 -20.53 -6.54
N ASP A 231 -2.31 -21.43 -6.43
CA ASP A 231 -2.39 -22.79 -7.02
C ASP A 231 -3.46 -23.66 -6.33
N ARG A 232 -3.78 -23.36 -5.09
CA ARG A 232 -4.95 -23.95 -4.41
C ARG A 232 -6.27 -23.28 -4.75
N GLY A 233 -6.28 -22.26 -5.61
CA GLY A 233 -7.47 -21.45 -5.93
C GLY A 233 -7.86 -20.46 -4.83
N VAL A 234 -6.92 -20.11 -3.95
CA VAL A 234 -7.15 -19.20 -2.83
C VAL A 234 -6.44 -17.88 -3.09
N PRO A 235 -7.17 -16.76 -3.26
CA PRO A 235 -6.57 -15.45 -3.46
C PRO A 235 -5.83 -14.99 -2.20
N VAL A 236 -4.90 -14.06 -2.38
CA VAL A 236 -4.08 -13.54 -1.29
C VAL A 236 -4.41 -12.07 -1.05
N VAL A 237 -4.50 -11.66 0.20
CA VAL A 237 -4.61 -10.26 0.58
C VAL A 237 -3.24 -9.79 1.07
N THR A 238 -2.72 -8.72 0.49
CA THR A 238 -1.54 -8.04 1.03
C THR A 238 -1.98 -6.72 1.65
N LEU A 239 -1.34 -6.34 2.75
CA LEU A 239 -1.73 -5.14 3.47
C LEU A 239 -0.86 -3.94 3.12
N GLU A 240 0.36 -4.20 2.68
CA GLU A 240 1.37 -3.20 2.29
C GLU A 240 2.43 -3.87 1.39
N GLY A 241 3.26 -3.07 0.74
CA GLY A 241 4.49 -3.53 0.10
C GLY A 241 4.36 -4.08 -1.33
N VAL A 242 3.18 -4.05 -1.93
CA VAL A 242 3.00 -4.46 -3.33
C VAL A 242 2.94 -3.24 -4.25
N ILE A 243 2.11 -2.28 -3.95
CA ILE A 243 2.06 -0.99 -4.63
C ILE A 243 2.72 0.05 -3.73
N ASN A 244 3.27 1.13 -4.29
CA ASN A 244 3.97 2.18 -3.56
C ASN A 244 3.03 3.04 -2.68
N CYS A 245 2.09 2.41 -2.02
CA CYS A 245 1.21 2.99 -1.02
C CYS A 245 0.89 1.95 0.04
N SER A 246 0.47 2.42 1.19
CA SER A 246 0.20 1.59 2.38
C SER A 246 -1.15 0.87 2.33
N ASP A 247 -1.73 0.67 1.16
CA ASP A 247 -3.07 0.12 1.02
C ASP A 247 -3.09 -1.39 0.73
N ALA A 248 -4.19 -2.01 1.12
CA ALA A 248 -4.39 -3.43 0.87
C ALA A 248 -4.58 -3.72 -0.63
N CYS A 249 -3.93 -4.79 -1.09
CA CYS A 249 -4.13 -5.34 -2.43
C CYS A 249 -4.78 -6.71 -2.37
N LEU A 250 -5.65 -6.98 -3.34
CA LEU A 250 -6.16 -8.32 -3.61
C LEU A 250 -5.33 -8.96 -4.71
N ILE A 251 -4.52 -9.93 -4.36
CA ILE A 251 -3.73 -10.71 -5.32
C ILE A 251 -4.61 -11.84 -5.83
N SER A 252 -4.93 -11.79 -7.11
CA SER A 252 -5.75 -12.76 -7.81
C SER A 252 -4.94 -13.80 -8.56
N GLY A 253 -3.65 -13.55 -8.77
CA GLY A 253 -2.80 -14.46 -9.52
C GLY A 253 -1.35 -14.02 -9.57
N TYR A 254 -0.59 -14.78 -10.33
CA TYR A 254 0.80 -14.52 -10.58
C TYR A 254 1.18 -14.85 -12.03
N ASP A 255 2.30 -14.32 -12.45
CA ASP A 255 2.99 -14.64 -13.68
C ASP A 255 4.48 -14.86 -13.35
N ASN A 256 5.21 -15.55 -14.23
CA ASN A 256 6.64 -15.81 -14.06
C ASN A 256 6.99 -16.44 -12.69
N ASP A 257 6.29 -17.52 -12.33
CA ASP A 257 6.49 -18.28 -11.07
C ASP A 257 6.44 -17.41 -9.80
N GLY A 258 5.55 -16.42 -9.78
CA GLY A 258 5.40 -15.49 -8.65
C GLY A 258 6.33 -14.28 -8.72
N GLY A 259 7.14 -14.15 -9.77
CA GLY A 259 7.96 -12.97 -10.00
C GLY A 259 7.13 -11.73 -10.39
N VAL A 260 5.90 -11.93 -10.88
CA VAL A 260 4.95 -10.87 -11.20
C VAL A 260 3.64 -11.18 -10.50
N LEU A 261 3.14 -10.25 -9.71
CA LEU A 261 1.81 -10.34 -9.11
C LEU A 261 0.74 -9.72 -10.02
N LEU A 262 -0.44 -10.34 -10.02
CA LEU A 262 -1.63 -9.90 -10.73
C LEU A 262 -2.74 -9.68 -9.70
N GLY A 263 -3.43 -8.56 -9.76
CA GLY A 263 -4.45 -8.30 -8.75
C GLY A 263 -5.23 -7.01 -8.94
N TYR A 264 -5.87 -6.58 -7.89
CA TYR A 264 -6.64 -5.36 -7.82
C TYR A 264 -6.17 -4.48 -6.66
N ASN A 265 -6.08 -3.18 -6.94
CA ASN A 265 -5.94 -2.13 -5.95
C ASN A 265 -6.60 -0.87 -6.50
N PRO A 266 -7.26 -0.04 -5.69
CA PRO A 266 -7.92 1.17 -6.16
C PRO A 266 -7.01 2.15 -6.91
N PHE A 267 -5.73 2.23 -6.53
CA PHE A 267 -4.74 3.13 -7.15
C PHE A 267 -4.40 2.76 -8.60
N MET A 268 -4.68 1.53 -9.05
CA MET A 268 -4.45 1.15 -10.46
C MET A 268 -5.26 1.97 -11.47
N TYR A 269 -6.26 2.72 -11.01
CA TYR A 269 -7.12 3.58 -11.82
C TYR A 269 -6.83 5.07 -11.65
N VAL A 270 -5.82 5.43 -10.86
CA VAL A 270 -5.39 6.81 -10.65
C VAL A 270 -4.20 7.06 -11.57
N GLU A 271 -4.27 8.13 -12.38
CA GLU A 271 -3.14 8.58 -13.21
C GLU A 271 -2.05 9.21 -12.33
N ASP A 272 -1.30 8.37 -11.62
CA ASP A 272 -0.21 8.77 -10.75
C ASP A 272 1.03 7.90 -11.09
N ASP A 273 2.22 8.48 -10.92
CA ASP A 273 3.52 7.80 -11.14
C ASP A 273 3.74 6.59 -10.20
N HIS A 274 2.85 6.37 -9.23
CA HIS A 274 2.94 5.30 -8.24
C HIS A 274 2.02 4.11 -8.52
N SER A 275 1.11 4.21 -9.48
CA SER A 275 0.17 3.14 -9.81
C SER A 275 0.64 2.31 -11.00
N GLU A 276 0.44 1.01 -10.91
CA GLU A 276 0.54 0.11 -12.06
C GLU A 276 -0.80 0.15 -12.80
N ALA A 277 -0.83 0.72 -13.99
CA ALA A 277 -2.05 0.72 -14.81
C ALA A 277 -2.54 -0.72 -15.08
N PRO A 278 -3.87 -0.93 -15.15
CA PRO A 278 -4.41 -2.24 -15.47
C PRO A 278 -3.97 -2.68 -16.87
N ASP A 279 -3.61 -3.94 -17.01
CA ASP A 279 -3.36 -4.56 -18.30
C ASP A 279 -4.68 -4.83 -19.08
N ASP A 280 -4.58 -5.37 -20.30
CA ASP A 280 -5.75 -5.72 -21.13
C ASP A 280 -6.69 -6.73 -20.44
N THR A 281 -6.24 -7.42 -19.40
CA THR A 281 -7.06 -8.35 -18.58
C THR A 281 -7.74 -7.67 -17.40
N GLY A 282 -7.42 -6.41 -17.14
CA GLY A 282 -7.99 -5.59 -16.06
C GLY A 282 -7.35 -5.79 -14.70
N TYR A 283 -6.19 -6.46 -14.63
CA TYR A 283 -5.38 -6.61 -13.42
C TYR A 283 -4.19 -5.64 -13.46
N PHE A 284 -3.72 -5.18 -12.31
CA PHE A 284 -2.37 -4.62 -12.24
C PHE A 284 -1.34 -5.74 -12.44
N ARG A 285 -0.14 -5.37 -12.89
CA ARG A 285 1.02 -6.26 -13.03
C ARG A 285 2.20 -5.67 -12.29
N LYS A 286 2.62 -6.27 -11.21
CA LYS A 286 3.72 -5.78 -10.37
C LYS A 286 4.89 -6.76 -10.36
N SER A 287 6.00 -6.38 -10.99
CA SER A 287 7.22 -7.21 -11.09
C SER A 287 8.25 -6.94 -10.00
N ASP A 288 8.22 -5.77 -9.38
CA ASP A 288 9.16 -5.33 -8.36
C ASP A 288 8.50 -5.19 -6.97
N TRP A 289 7.49 -6.00 -6.73
CA TRP A 289 6.63 -5.95 -5.56
C TRP A 289 7.33 -6.13 -4.21
N ARG A 290 8.66 -6.36 -4.27
CA ARG A 290 9.53 -6.40 -3.11
C ARG A 290 10.73 -5.47 -3.21
N SER A 291 10.74 -4.53 -4.11
CA SER A 291 11.76 -3.50 -4.10
C SER A 291 11.65 -2.74 -2.78
N ASP A 292 12.76 -2.61 -2.08
CA ASP A 292 12.85 -1.84 -0.84
C ASP A 292 12.16 -0.49 -1.01
N SER A 293 11.00 -0.35 -0.41
CA SER A 293 10.37 0.95 -0.33
C SER A 293 11.09 1.73 0.75
N SER A 294 11.81 2.72 0.32
CA SER A 294 12.61 3.61 1.15
C SER A 294 11.82 4.46 2.15
N ASP A 295 10.50 4.32 2.16
CA ASP A 295 9.61 5.25 2.84
C ASP A 295 9.28 4.83 4.28
N GLY A 296 9.85 3.71 4.76
CA GLY A 296 9.61 3.22 6.12
C GLY A 296 8.19 2.70 6.38
N TYR A 297 7.31 2.74 5.37
CA TYR A 297 5.90 2.35 5.46
C TYR A 297 5.58 0.97 4.89
N ASN A 298 6.57 0.27 4.33
CA ASN A 298 6.31 -0.88 3.46
C ASN A 298 7.01 -2.15 3.91
N ASP A 299 6.74 -2.59 5.11
CA ASP A 299 6.92 -4.00 5.43
C ASP A 299 5.81 -4.78 4.70
N LEU A 300 6.17 -5.53 3.66
CA LEU A 300 5.21 -6.41 2.99
C LEU A 300 4.56 -7.33 4.01
N ARG A 301 3.24 -7.26 4.08
CA ARG A 301 2.42 -8.12 4.93
C ARG A 301 1.48 -8.94 4.07
N ILE A 302 1.62 -10.25 4.13
CA ILE A 302 0.84 -11.22 3.34
C ILE A 302 -0.12 -11.93 4.26
N LEU A 303 -1.40 -11.94 3.90
CA LEU A 303 -2.43 -12.72 4.56
C LEU A 303 -2.76 -13.93 3.70
N ILE A 304 -2.44 -15.12 4.20
CA ILE A 304 -2.80 -16.38 3.56
C ILE A 304 -4.06 -16.94 4.22
N ILE A 305 -5.14 -16.98 3.46
CA ILE A 305 -6.40 -17.58 3.88
C ILE A 305 -6.22 -19.09 3.92
N GLY A 306 -6.45 -19.68 5.08
CA GLY A 306 -6.33 -21.11 5.32
C GLY A 306 -7.66 -21.84 5.15
N GLU A 307 -7.74 -23.02 5.75
CA GLU A 307 -8.96 -23.83 5.72
C GLU A 307 -10.11 -23.19 6.51
N LYS A 308 -11.34 -23.57 6.15
CA LYS A 308 -12.52 -23.21 6.95
C LYS A 308 -12.36 -23.73 8.37
N SER A 309 -12.71 -22.90 9.32
CA SER A 309 -12.79 -23.20 10.74
C SER A 309 -14.27 -23.15 11.20
N GLU A 310 -14.53 -23.52 12.43
CA GLU A 310 -15.86 -23.38 13.00
C GLU A 310 -16.24 -21.88 13.03
N LYS A 311 -17.31 -21.55 12.30
CA LYS A 311 -17.87 -20.20 12.30
C LYS A 311 -18.74 -20.03 13.54
N PRO A 312 -18.53 -19.01 14.37
CA PRO A 312 -19.40 -18.72 15.49
C PRO A 312 -20.84 -18.47 15.02
N ASP A 313 -21.82 -18.82 15.87
CA ASP A 313 -23.17 -18.38 15.60
C ASP A 313 -23.26 -16.83 15.58
N PRO A 314 -24.26 -16.26 14.87
CA PRO A 314 -24.31 -14.81 14.66
C PRO A 314 -24.33 -14.00 15.95
N GLN A 315 -24.99 -14.49 17.02
CA GLN A 315 -25.03 -13.75 18.30
C GLN A 315 -23.69 -13.81 19.04
N ALA A 316 -23.01 -14.97 18.98
CA ALA A 316 -21.66 -15.10 19.54
C ALA A 316 -20.67 -14.20 18.79
N ALA A 317 -20.72 -14.19 17.46
CA ALA A 317 -19.90 -13.30 16.63
C ALA A 317 -20.16 -11.82 16.96
N PHE A 318 -21.43 -11.43 17.09
CA PHE A 318 -21.81 -10.07 17.50
C PHE A 318 -21.23 -9.70 18.85
N ASN A 319 -21.40 -10.56 19.87
CA ASN A 319 -20.91 -10.30 21.23
C ASN A 319 -19.37 -10.19 21.29
N GLU A 320 -18.67 -11.04 20.54
CA GLU A 320 -17.19 -10.96 20.44
C GLU A 320 -16.76 -9.67 19.71
N THR A 321 -17.52 -9.25 18.69
CA THR A 321 -17.26 -7.97 18.01
C THR A 321 -17.47 -6.79 18.95
N LEU A 322 -18.52 -6.78 19.77
CA LEU A 322 -18.72 -5.71 20.77
C LEU A 322 -17.56 -5.60 21.74
N LYS A 323 -16.99 -6.73 22.20
CA LYS A 323 -15.78 -6.71 23.06
C LYS A 323 -14.59 -6.06 22.32
N LEU A 324 -14.42 -6.36 21.02
CA LEU A 324 -13.40 -5.69 20.21
C LEU A 324 -13.70 -4.21 20.08
N VAL A 325 -14.94 -3.81 19.83
CA VAL A 325 -15.37 -2.41 19.72
C VAL A 325 -15.02 -1.62 20.99
N SER A 326 -15.33 -2.15 22.17
CA SER A 326 -14.95 -1.53 23.42
C SER A 326 -13.44 -1.27 23.52
N ARG A 327 -12.62 -2.24 23.09
CA ARG A 327 -11.16 -2.09 23.04
C ARG A 327 -10.72 -1.03 22.03
N LEU A 328 -11.32 -1.04 20.83
CA LEU A 328 -11.03 -0.06 19.76
C LEU A 328 -11.31 1.38 20.21
N ILE A 329 -12.32 1.57 21.05
CA ILE A 329 -12.70 2.90 21.55
C ILE A 329 -11.81 3.31 22.74
N LEU A 330 -11.50 2.40 23.68
CA LEU A 330 -10.91 2.73 24.96
C LEU A 330 -9.40 2.49 25.08
N GLU A 331 -8.84 1.53 24.32
CA GLU A 331 -7.40 1.20 24.41
C GLU A 331 -6.53 2.17 23.60
N GLU A 332 -5.87 3.11 24.26
CA GLU A 332 -4.98 4.08 23.61
C GLU A 332 -3.75 3.44 22.94
N THR A 333 -3.34 2.28 23.41
CA THR A 333 -2.09 1.61 22.99
C THR A 333 -2.34 0.36 22.14
N LEU A 334 -3.53 0.22 21.58
CA LEU A 334 -3.89 -0.96 20.76
C LEU A 334 -2.93 -1.15 19.59
N VAL A 335 -2.48 -0.04 18.99
CA VAL A 335 -1.48 -0.04 17.91
C VAL A 335 -0.25 0.74 18.36
N PRO A 336 0.94 0.13 18.41
CA PRO A 336 2.16 0.83 18.74
C PRO A 336 2.42 2.03 17.81
N GLY A 337 2.85 3.15 18.36
CA GLY A 337 3.15 4.35 17.59
C GLY A 337 1.94 5.20 17.17
N GLN A 338 0.72 4.77 17.53
CA GLN A 338 -0.51 5.48 17.18
C GLN A 338 -1.31 5.91 18.40
N HIS A 339 -2.11 6.95 18.24
CA HIS A 339 -3.24 7.27 19.11
C HIS A 339 -4.44 6.45 18.62
N ASN A 340 -5.20 5.86 19.52
CA ASN A 340 -6.35 5.03 19.19
C ASN A 340 -7.61 5.49 19.93
N GLY A 341 -8.77 5.22 19.33
CA GLY A 341 -10.08 5.45 19.90
C GLY A 341 -10.29 6.91 20.31
N ILE A 342 -10.87 7.12 21.48
CA ILE A 342 -11.16 8.47 22.03
C ILE A 342 -9.90 9.33 22.22
N ALA A 343 -8.78 8.72 22.55
CA ALA A 343 -7.51 9.44 22.62
C ALA A 343 -7.05 9.97 21.25
N ALA A 344 -7.34 9.23 20.18
CA ALA A 344 -7.04 9.63 18.81
C ALA A 344 -7.85 10.87 18.39
N HIS A 345 -9.16 10.90 18.65
CA HIS A 345 -9.99 12.07 18.34
C HIS A 345 -9.47 13.33 19.04
N ARG A 346 -9.21 13.23 20.36
CA ARG A 346 -8.71 14.36 21.15
C ARG A 346 -7.34 14.85 20.67
N ALA A 347 -6.43 13.92 20.39
CA ALA A 347 -5.09 14.25 19.93
C ALA A 347 -5.13 14.90 18.55
N PHE A 348 -5.95 14.41 17.63
CA PHE A 348 -6.07 14.95 16.28
C PHE A 348 -6.73 16.35 16.27
N ALA A 349 -7.82 16.52 17.00
CA ALA A 349 -8.46 17.83 17.14
C ALA A 349 -7.48 18.87 17.73
N ASN A 350 -6.70 18.48 18.75
CA ASN A 350 -5.67 19.35 19.30
C ASN A 350 -4.56 19.67 18.28
N ALA A 351 -4.10 18.67 17.52
CA ALA A 351 -3.05 18.85 16.54
C ALA A 351 -3.48 19.82 15.42
N LEU A 352 -4.70 19.71 14.91
CA LEU A 352 -5.22 20.62 13.89
C LEU A 352 -5.20 22.08 14.35
N LEU A 353 -5.36 22.34 15.65
CA LEU A 353 -5.38 23.69 16.22
C LEU A 353 -4.01 24.20 16.67
N THR A 354 -3.09 23.32 17.03
CA THR A 354 -1.84 23.72 17.71
C THR A 354 -0.58 23.42 16.89
N TYR A 355 -0.59 22.41 16.02
CA TYR A 355 0.57 22.02 15.24
C TYR A 355 0.91 23.09 14.20
N GLU A 356 2.21 23.36 14.03
CA GLU A 356 2.71 24.23 12.96
C GLU A 356 3.06 23.33 11.76
N TRP A 357 2.29 23.48 10.70
CA TRP A 357 2.47 22.71 9.47
C TRP A 357 3.40 23.46 8.52
N ASP A 358 4.29 22.73 7.85
CA ASP A 358 5.24 23.31 6.88
C ASP A 358 4.54 23.86 5.63
N ASP A 359 3.36 23.31 5.31
CA ASP A 359 2.48 23.75 4.22
C ASP A 359 1.00 23.48 4.57
N ASN A 360 0.09 23.82 3.66
CA ASN A 360 -1.33 23.56 3.83
C ASN A 360 -1.78 22.24 3.20
N PHE A 361 -0.95 21.62 2.35
CA PHE A 361 -1.30 20.41 1.62
C PHE A 361 -1.23 19.17 2.50
N GLY A 362 -0.16 19.03 3.29
CA GLY A 362 0.01 17.90 4.20
C GLY A 362 -1.15 17.72 5.19
N PRO A 363 -1.53 18.77 5.97
CA PRO A 363 -2.70 18.71 6.86
C PRO A 363 -4.00 18.39 6.13
N TYR A 364 -4.22 18.99 4.97
CA TYR A 364 -5.41 18.75 4.17
C TYR A 364 -5.50 17.28 3.72
N LEU A 365 -4.41 16.75 3.17
CA LEU A 365 -4.34 15.34 2.77
C LEU A 365 -4.58 14.40 3.95
N ASN A 366 -4.03 14.72 5.13
CA ASN A 366 -4.27 13.96 6.36
C ASN A 366 -5.75 13.95 6.76
N VAL A 367 -6.44 15.11 6.69
CA VAL A 367 -7.87 15.17 6.99
C VAL A 367 -8.68 14.36 5.99
N MET A 368 -8.38 14.48 4.70
CA MET A 368 -9.04 13.70 3.65
C MET A 368 -8.86 12.20 3.83
N CYS A 369 -7.62 11.76 4.01
CA CYS A 369 -7.31 10.36 4.20
C CYS A 369 -7.99 9.79 5.44
N ASN A 370 -7.97 10.53 6.55
CA ASN A 370 -8.59 10.10 7.79
C ASN A 370 -10.11 10.15 7.77
N TYR A 371 -10.71 10.96 6.90
CA TYR A 371 -12.16 11.02 6.75
C TYR A 371 -12.77 9.67 6.32
N LYS A 372 -12.05 8.88 5.54
CA LYS A 372 -12.50 7.54 5.12
C LYS A 372 -12.89 6.64 6.31
N GLN A 373 -12.13 6.67 7.40
CA GLN A 373 -12.46 5.88 8.59
C GLN A 373 -13.74 6.38 9.31
N TYR A 374 -14.09 7.66 9.16
CA TYR A 374 -15.34 8.21 9.70
C TYR A 374 -16.55 7.81 8.86
N LEU A 375 -16.41 7.68 7.55
CA LEU A 375 -17.47 7.21 6.66
C LEU A 375 -17.96 5.81 7.04
N ASP A 376 -17.11 4.97 7.54
CA ASP A 376 -17.44 3.59 7.93
C ASP A 376 -18.44 3.51 9.09
N ARG A 377 -18.63 4.59 9.92
CA ARG A 377 -19.59 4.64 11.05
C ARG A 377 -21.01 4.31 10.64
N GLN A 378 -21.41 4.63 9.42
CA GLN A 378 -22.75 4.33 8.91
C GLN A 378 -23.05 2.81 8.94
N TYR A 379 -22.03 1.94 8.76
CA TYR A 379 -22.21 0.48 8.72
C TYR A 379 -22.39 -0.12 10.11
N ALA A 380 -22.01 0.60 11.16
CA ALA A 380 -22.25 0.18 12.55
C ALA A 380 -23.75 0.10 12.85
N VAL A 381 -24.56 1.00 12.29
CA VAL A 381 -25.97 1.17 12.66
C VAL A 381 -26.79 -0.10 12.46
N GLU A 382 -26.74 -0.66 11.24
CA GLU A 382 -27.52 -1.86 10.92
C GLU A 382 -26.96 -3.11 11.64
N PHE A 383 -25.64 -3.22 11.73
CA PHE A 383 -24.99 -4.29 12.47
C PHE A 383 -25.44 -4.32 13.95
N LEU A 384 -25.53 -3.17 14.59
CA LEU A 384 -25.98 -3.06 15.99
C LEU A 384 -27.47 -3.41 16.13
N ARG A 385 -28.33 -3.02 15.16
CA ARG A 385 -29.73 -3.42 15.13
C ARG A 385 -29.91 -4.93 14.98
N LEU A 386 -29.18 -5.53 14.05
CA LEU A 386 -29.19 -6.99 13.83
C LEU A 386 -28.77 -7.76 15.10
N GLY A 387 -27.90 -7.18 15.91
CA GLY A 387 -27.50 -7.73 17.21
C GLY A 387 -28.41 -7.40 18.37
N GLY A 388 -29.55 -6.72 18.13
CA GLY A 388 -30.54 -6.37 19.16
C GLY A 388 -30.12 -5.22 20.06
N ARG A 389 -29.21 -4.33 19.59
CA ARG A 389 -28.72 -3.15 20.34
C ARG A 389 -29.24 -1.86 19.68
N ASP A 390 -30.57 -1.68 19.67
CA ASP A 390 -31.21 -0.47 19.13
C ASP A 390 -30.76 0.80 19.86
N ASP A 391 -30.39 0.71 21.13
CA ASP A 391 -29.83 1.78 21.92
C ASP A 391 -28.48 2.28 21.38
N LEU A 392 -27.56 1.36 21.08
CA LEU A 392 -26.29 1.68 20.45
C LEU A 392 -26.47 2.09 18.98
N ALA A 393 -27.38 1.45 18.26
CA ALA A 393 -27.66 1.80 16.87
C ALA A 393 -28.16 3.25 16.72
N ALA A 394 -29.01 3.70 17.64
CA ALA A 394 -29.46 5.11 17.65
C ALA A 394 -28.28 6.07 17.88
N LEU A 395 -27.38 5.72 18.81
CA LEU A 395 -26.20 6.52 19.10
C LEU A 395 -25.23 6.57 17.91
N TYR A 396 -25.00 5.43 17.24
CA TYR A 396 -24.15 5.38 16.05
C TYR A 396 -24.78 6.04 14.82
N ALA A 397 -26.12 6.14 14.76
CA ALA A 397 -26.78 6.95 13.72
C ALA A 397 -26.48 8.46 13.91
N GLU A 398 -26.48 8.95 15.17
CA GLU A 398 -26.05 10.31 15.49
C GLU A 398 -24.57 10.54 15.16
N ILE A 399 -23.69 9.60 15.54
CA ILE A 399 -22.27 9.64 15.20
C ILE A 399 -22.07 9.68 13.68
N ALA A 400 -22.80 8.87 12.90
CA ALA A 400 -22.68 8.83 11.45
C ALA A 400 -23.08 10.17 10.79
N GLU A 401 -24.10 10.87 11.30
CA GLU A 401 -24.48 12.21 10.86
C GLU A 401 -23.35 13.24 11.15
N LEU A 402 -22.76 13.19 12.32
CA LEU A 402 -21.61 14.03 12.65
C LEU A 402 -20.40 13.73 11.76
N CYS A 403 -20.16 12.45 11.44
CA CYS A 403 -19.12 12.07 10.49
C CYS A 403 -19.40 12.64 9.08
N ALA A 404 -20.66 12.64 8.62
CA ALA A 404 -21.03 13.29 7.37
C ALA A 404 -20.84 14.82 7.43
N GLU A 405 -21.06 15.45 8.61
CA GLU A 405 -20.78 16.88 8.81
C GLU A 405 -19.29 17.22 8.66
N LEU A 406 -18.37 16.35 9.11
CA LEU A 406 -16.94 16.54 8.89
C LEU A 406 -16.62 16.71 7.40
N GLY A 407 -17.24 15.91 6.51
CA GLY A 407 -17.06 16.01 5.07
C GLY A 407 -17.71 17.26 4.45
N ARG A 408 -18.73 17.83 5.09
CA ARG A 408 -19.31 19.12 4.67
C ARG A 408 -18.44 20.29 5.08
N ILE A 409 -17.80 20.22 6.24
CA ILE A 409 -16.88 21.27 6.73
C ILE A 409 -15.57 21.26 5.90
N VAL A 410 -14.99 20.09 5.63
CA VAL A 410 -13.78 19.94 4.80
C VAL A 410 -14.12 19.07 3.59
N PRO A 411 -14.50 19.69 2.45
CA PRO A 411 -14.80 18.95 1.22
C PRO A 411 -13.63 18.08 0.76
N GLN A 412 -13.97 16.93 0.16
CA GLN A 412 -13.00 15.90 -0.25
C GLN A 412 -12.51 16.08 -1.71
N ASP A 413 -12.64 17.28 -2.27
CA ASP A 413 -12.36 17.61 -3.66
C ASP A 413 -11.14 18.55 -3.85
N PHE A 414 -10.30 18.66 -2.84
CA PHE A 414 -9.14 19.55 -2.79
C PHE A 414 -9.47 21.05 -2.84
N SER A 415 -10.74 21.44 -2.72
CA SER A 415 -11.16 22.86 -2.77
C SER A 415 -10.89 23.65 -1.48
N ALA A 416 -10.65 22.96 -0.36
CA ALA A 416 -10.56 23.56 0.97
C ALA A 416 -9.13 23.83 1.49
N GLY A 417 -8.11 23.82 0.60
CA GLY A 417 -6.71 23.97 0.99
C GLY A 417 -6.38 25.18 1.87
N ASP A 418 -7.00 26.32 1.62
CA ASP A 418 -6.76 27.54 2.41
C ASP A 418 -7.35 27.50 3.84
N MET A 419 -8.20 26.52 4.18
CA MET A 419 -8.70 26.37 5.56
C MET A 419 -7.56 26.08 6.54
N PHE A 420 -6.52 25.39 6.09
CA PHE A 420 -5.42 24.95 6.94
C PHE A 420 -4.43 26.07 7.29
N SER A 421 -4.48 27.21 6.59
CA SER A 421 -3.74 28.41 6.96
C SER A 421 -4.42 29.23 8.07
N ASP A 422 -5.71 28.98 8.35
CA ASP A 422 -6.51 29.70 9.34
C ASP A 422 -7.15 28.72 10.33
N LYS A 423 -6.52 28.57 11.49
CA LYS A 423 -6.98 27.66 12.56
C LYS A 423 -8.39 27.97 13.05
N ALA A 424 -8.87 29.21 12.89
CA ALA A 424 -10.26 29.56 13.23
C ALA A 424 -11.27 28.89 12.30
N LYS A 425 -10.92 28.65 11.05
CA LYS A 425 -11.76 27.92 10.10
C LYS A 425 -11.83 26.43 10.38
N LEU A 426 -10.80 25.87 11.03
CA LEU A 426 -10.75 24.46 11.42
C LEU A 426 -11.47 24.17 12.74
N LYS A 427 -11.76 25.20 13.53
CA LYS A 427 -12.41 25.00 14.83
C LYS A 427 -13.76 24.25 14.73
N PRO A 428 -14.67 24.54 13.81
CA PRO A 428 -15.92 23.77 13.68
C PRO A 428 -15.67 22.28 13.42
N TYR A 429 -14.67 21.94 12.60
CA TYR A 429 -14.28 20.55 12.35
C TYR A 429 -13.80 19.87 13.64
N CYS A 430 -12.96 20.55 14.41
CA CYS A 430 -12.46 20.04 15.69
C CYS A 430 -13.58 19.89 16.73
N ASP A 431 -14.53 20.82 16.78
CA ASP A 431 -15.68 20.74 17.68
C ASP A 431 -16.54 19.50 17.36
N VAL A 432 -16.80 19.20 16.08
CA VAL A 432 -17.50 17.98 15.66
C VAL A 432 -16.70 16.71 16.00
N LEU A 433 -15.38 16.71 15.82
CA LEU A 433 -14.52 15.58 16.24
C LEU A 433 -14.66 15.30 17.74
N LEU A 434 -14.70 16.34 18.56
CA LEU A 434 -14.82 16.19 20.02
C LEU A 434 -16.23 15.74 20.43
N GLU A 435 -17.25 16.11 19.69
CA GLU A 435 -18.63 15.63 19.87
C GLU A 435 -18.72 14.14 19.54
N ILE A 436 -18.17 13.70 18.40
CA ILE A 436 -18.04 12.28 18.03
C ILE A 436 -17.32 11.51 19.17
N CYS A 437 -16.20 12.06 19.66
CA CYS A 437 -15.44 11.46 20.76
C CYS A 437 -16.31 11.25 22.01
N ALA A 438 -17.13 12.25 22.40
CA ALA A 438 -18.00 12.15 23.56
C ALA A 438 -19.09 11.09 23.38
N LEU A 439 -19.66 10.97 22.19
CA LEU A 439 -20.66 9.95 21.88
C LEU A 439 -20.06 8.54 21.84
N GLU A 440 -18.85 8.37 21.29
CA GLU A 440 -18.16 7.08 21.32
C GLU A 440 -17.75 6.67 22.74
N GLU A 441 -17.35 7.62 23.59
CA GLU A 441 -17.10 7.37 25.02
C GLU A 441 -18.36 6.88 25.74
N ARG A 442 -19.51 7.50 25.42
CA ARG A 442 -20.82 7.06 25.92
C ARG A 442 -21.19 5.67 25.38
N ALA A 443 -20.95 5.40 24.09
CA ALA A 443 -21.19 4.09 23.48
C ALA A 443 -20.38 2.99 24.18
N ALA A 444 -19.09 3.24 24.45
CA ALA A 444 -18.24 2.29 25.17
C ALA A 444 -18.75 1.97 26.59
N GLY A 445 -19.37 2.95 27.25
CA GLY A 445 -20.03 2.74 28.56
C GLY A 445 -21.32 1.93 28.50
N MET A 446 -21.88 1.72 27.31
CA MET A 446 -23.09 0.92 27.08
C MET A 446 -22.80 -0.52 26.61
N ILE A 447 -21.58 -0.79 26.14
CA ILE A 447 -21.10 -2.11 25.73
C ILE A 447 -20.72 -2.94 26.95
#